data_7f284fa2fb753dc6152f5d6d6e4c67db
#
_entry.id   7f284fa2fb753dc6152f5d6d6e4c67db
#
_cell.length_a   1.000
_cell.length_b   1.000
_cell.length_c   1.000
_cell.angle_alpha   90.00
_cell.angle_beta   90.00
_cell.angle_gamma   90.00
#
_symmetry.space_group_name_H-M   'P 1'
#
loop_
_entity.id
_entity.type
_entity.pdbx_description
1 polymer ?
#
loop_
_entity_poly.entity_id
_entity_poly.type
_entity_poly.pdbx_seq_one_letter_code
_entity_poly.pdbx_strand_id
1 'polypeptide(L)'
;MSQEIGLIPNKLRQEVLKMVSRAGAGHVAGPLSASEILTAIYFGGEIRVDPSDPWSEERDRFVLSCGHYSPLLYATLAMRGYFEMGELARFMKVDGPSTTLGIKLPGHPEYRSVPGVEATTGSLGQGVSFAVGQAISIKLKYGERAQKETPRVICLMSDGELQEGQVWEAFNFAVRRQLDNLTFMIDKNRIQIGNYVSQVSSSIRMEAKLEAFGLHVLEVEGNDLTKVRQALMKAREVRPVPCVIVCKTTAGKGVTFMENKPEWHDKVPNRQEMERALVELTKI
;
A
#
# COMPACT_ATOMS: atom_id res chain seq x y z
N MET A 1 18.79 10.27 10.88
CA MET A 1 18.00 9.17 10.27
C MET A 1 16.66 8.89 10.96
N SER A 2 16.57 8.68 12.28
CA SER A 2 15.27 8.33 12.92
C SER A 2 14.24 9.48 12.96
N GLN A 3 14.68 10.72 13.12
CA GLN A 3 13.77 11.88 13.10
C GLN A 3 13.30 12.25 11.69
N GLU A 4 14.13 12.07 10.68
CA GLU A 4 13.80 12.39 9.28
C GLU A 4 12.75 11.43 8.70
N ILE A 5 12.84 10.14 9.02
CA ILE A 5 11.86 9.15 8.54
C ILE A 5 10.46 9.39 9.14
N GLY A 6 10.38 9.91 10.37
CA GLY A 6 9.12 10.24 11.04
C GLY A 6 8.32 11.35 10.34
N LEU A 7 8.97 12.19 9.53
CA LEU A 7 8.31 13.26 8.78
C LEU A 7 7.76 12.78 7.42
N ILE A 8 8.20 11.62 6.93
CA ILE A 8 7.83 11.11 5.61
C ILE A 8 6.32 10.88 5.48
N PRO A 9 5.61 10.26 6.44
CA PRO A 9 4.18 10.02 6.30
C PRO A 9 3.39 11.30 6.00
N ASN A 10 3.69 12.39 6.71
CA ASN A 10 2.99 13.66 6.48
C ASN A 10 3.37 14.32 5.14
N LYS A 11 4.60 14.17 4.68
CA LYS A 11 5.00 14.61 3.34
C LYS A 11 4.25 13.82 2.26
N LEU A 12 4.10 12.52 2.42
CA LEU A 12 3.30 11.68 1.51
C LEU A 12 1.84 12.13 1.48
N ARG A 13 1.22 12.36 2.64
CA ARG A 13 -0.15 12.89 2.75
C ARG A 13 -0.32 14.22 2.01
N GLN A 14 0.65 15.13 2.15
CA GLN A 14 0.63 16.40 1.44
C GLN A 14 0.66 16.21 -0.09
N GLU A 15 1.52 15.32 -0.60
CA GLU A 15 1.59 15.06 -2.04
C GLU A 15 0.32 14.38 -2.56
N VAL A 16 -0.27 13.43 -1.81
CA VAL A 16 -1.58 12.83 -2.14
C VAL A 16 -2.64 13.91 -2.31
N LEU A 17 -2.79 14.80 -1.33
CA LEU A 17 -3.77 15.89 -1.38
C LEU A 17 -3.53 16.82 -2.57
N LYS A 18 -2.27 17.19 -2.85
CA LYS A 18 -1.90 18.03 -4.00
C LYS A 18 -2.25 17.36 -5.32
N MET A 19 -1.95 16.08 -5.48
CA MET A 19 -2.26 15.33 -6.70
C MET A 19 -3.77 15.25 -6.94
N VAL A 20 -4.53 14.78 -5.95
CA VAL A 20 -5.98 14.59 -6.06
C VAL A 20 -6.69 15.92 -6.29
N SER A 21 -6.34 16.96 -5.54
CA SER A 21 -6.93 18.29 -5.71
C SER A 21 -6.64 18.89 -7.09
N ARG A 22 -5.41 18.71 -7.60
CA ARG A 22 -5.03 19.21 -8.94
C ARG A 22 -5.70 18.45 -10.08
N ALA A 23 -5.86 17.14 -9.91
CA ALA A 23 -6.54 16.29 -10.89
C ALA A 23 -8.07 16.49 -10.90
N GLY A 24 -8.64 16.95 -9.79
CA GLY A 24 -10.09 17.03 -9.62
C GLY A 24 -10.75 15.64 -9.47
N ALA A 25 -9.96 14.60 -9.23
CA ALA A 25 -10.41 13.21 -9.08
C ALA A 25 -9.37 12.39 -8.31
N GLY A 26 -9.80 11.29 -7.69
CA GLY A 26 -8.95 10.35 -6.95
C GLY A 26 -9.44 10.11 -5.54
N HIS A 27 -8.76 9.20 -4.83
CA HIS A 27 -9.13 8.80 -3.47
C HIS A 27 -8.20 9.48 -2.46
N VAL A 28 -8.73 9.80 -1.28
CA VAL A 28 -8.02 10.54 -0.23
C VAL A 28 -7.90 9.74 1.06
N ALA A 29 -9.01 9.31 1.65
CA ALA A 29 -9.02 8.79 3.02
C ALA A 29 -8.13 7.53 3.19
N GLY A 30 -8.20 6.58 2.27
CA GLY A 30 -7.36 5.39 2.28
C GLY A 30 -5.87 5.69 2.06
N PRO A 31 -5.48 6.43 1.02
CA PRO A 31 -4.11 6.90 0.86
C PRO A 31 -3.52 7.59 2.10
N LEU A 32 -4.30 8.43 2.78
CA LEU A 32 -3.82 9.09 4.00
C LEU A 32 -3.66 8.09 5.17
N SER A 33 -4.52 7.07 5.28
CA SER A 33 -4.43 6.07 6.35
C SER A 33 -3.17 5.20 6.24
N ALA A 34 -2.76 4.82 5.03
CA ALA A 34 -1.67 3.88 4.76
C ALA A 34 -0.28 4.54 4.64
N SER A 35 -0.14 5.83 4.95
CA SER A 35 1.12 6.55 4.74
C SER A 35 2.27 6.02 5.59
N GLU A 36 2.05 5.62 6.85
CA GLU A 36 3.07 4.97 7.69
C GLU A 36 3.43 3.58 7.14
N ILE A 37 2.46 2.87 6.57
CA ILE A 37 2.68 1.53 5.99
C ILE A 37 3.66 1.64 4.83
N LEU A 38 3.41 2.53 3.86
CA LEU A 38 4.31 2.73 2.73
C LEU A 38 5.66 3.34 3.14
N THR A 39 5.66 4.20 4.16
CA THR A 39 6.91 4.72 4.74
C THR A 39 7.76 3.59 5.32
N ALA A 40 7.17 2.68 6.08
CA ALA A 40 7.88 1.52 6.63
C ALA A 40 8.46 0.65 5.50
N ILE A 41 7.68 0.39 4.45
CA ILE A 41 8.08 -0.44 3.32
C ILE A 41 9.27 0.19 2.56
N TYR A 42 9.17 1.44 2.16
CA TYR A 42 10.14 2.03 1.24
C TYR A 42 11.29 2.79 1.90
N PHE A 43 11.13 3.22 3.15
CA PHE A 43 12.14 4.03 3.86
C PHE A 43 12.62 3.39 5.16
N GLY A 44 11.98 2.32 5.62
CA GLY A 44 12.32 1.63 6.86
C GLY A 44 13.63 0.85 6.81
N GLY A 45 14.03 0.39 5.62
CA GLY A 45 15.23 -0.41 5.42
C GLY A 45 15.02 -1.92 5.58
N GLU A 46 13.82 -2.37 5.91
CA GLU A 46 13.49 -3.79 6.06
C GLU A 46 13.23 -4.49 4.72
N ILE A 47 13.06 -3.72 3.64
CA ILE A 47 12.74 -4.21 2.30
C ILE A 47 13.79 -3.73 1.32
N ARG A 48 14.24 -4.63 0.45
CA ARG A 48 15.22 -4.34 -0.59
C ARG A 48 14.53 -3.68 -1.78
N VAL A 49 14.72 -2.38 -1.92
CA VAL A 49 14.25 -1.59 -3.05
C VAL A 49 15.43 -0.82 -3.66
N ASP A 50 15.53 -0.79 -4.97
CA ASP A 50 16.56 -0.06 -5.69
C ASP A 50 15.93 0.81 -6.78
N PRO A 51 15.83 2.12 -6.56
CA PRO A 51 15.33 3.05 -7.57
C PRO A 51 16.19 3.13 -8.82
N SER A 52 17.51 2.85 -8.72
CA SER A 52 18.43 2.88 -9.86
C SER A 52 18.30 1.66 -10.78
N ASP A 53 17.83 0.52 -10.21
CA ASP A 53 17.48 -0.68 -10.97
C ASP A 53 16.09 -1.19 -10.55
N PRO A 54 15.02 -0.49 -10.97
CA PRO A 54 13.65 -0.78 -10.56
C PRO A 54 13.14 -2.13 -11.05
N TRP A 55 13.86 -2.78 -11.95
CA TRP A 55 13.50 -4.08 -12.52
C TRP A 55 14.42 -5.22 -12.08
N SER A 56 15.37 -4.97 -11.17
CA SER A 56 16.24 -5.99 -10.61
C SER A 56 15.44 -7.19 -10.11
N GLU A 57 15.89 -8.38 -10.46
CA GLU A 57 15.25 -9.61 -9.99
C GLU A 57 15.55 -9.91 -8.52
N GLU A 58 16.63 -9.36 -7.98
CA GLU A 58 17.10 -9.59 -6.61
C GLU A 58 16.41 -8.70 -5.56
N ARG A 59 15.60 -7.71 -6.00
CA ARG A 59 14.84 -6.84 -5.09
C ARG A 59 13.58 -7.51 -4.57
N ASP A 60 13.08 -7.04 -3.45
CA ASP A 60 11.74 -7.39 -2.98
C ASP A 60 10.67 -6.76 -3.89
N ARG A 61 9.47 -7.31 -3.89
CA ARG A 61 8.32 -6.88 -4.70
C ARG A 61 7.25 -6.27 -3.80
N PHE A 62 6.69 -5.15 -4.23
CA PHE A 62 5.54 -4.56 -3.56
C PHE A 62 4.35 -4.48 -4.50
N VAL A 63 3.26 -5.16 -4.17
CA VAL A 63 2.00 -5.12 -4.90
C VAL A 63 0.99 -4.27 -4.14
N LEU A 64 0.51 -3.20 -4.75
CA LEU A 64 -0.62 -2.44 -4.25
C LEU A 64 -1.91 -3.05 -4.80
N SER A 65 -2.61 -3.87 -4.00
CA SER A 65 -3.86 -4.53 -4.42
C SER A 65 -5.03 -3.55 -4.44
N CYS A 66 -5.17 -2.72 -3.40
CA CYS A 66 -6.13 -1.62 -3.37
C CYS A 66 -5.68 -0.48 -4.30
N GLY A 67 -5.84 -0.68 -5.61
CA GLY A 67 -5.29 0.20 -6.66
C GLY A 67 -5.72 1.67 -6.57
N HIS A 68 -6.84 1.96 -5.92
CA HIS A 68 -7.29 3.32 -5.63
C HIS A 68 -6.37 4.10 -4.66
N TYR A 69 -5.39 3.43 -4.02
CA TYR A 69 -4.32 4.11 -3.25
C TYR A 69 -3.15 4.55 -4.16
N SER A 70 -3.31 4.52 -5.46
CA SER A 70 -2.29 4.95 -6.44
C SER A 70 -1.64 6.30 -6.14
N PRO A 71 -2.36 7.35 -5.66
CA PRO A 71 -1.72 8.62 -5.33
C PRO A 71 -0.62 8.47 -4.26
N LEU A 72 -0.87 7.62 -3.24
CA LEU A 72 0.12 7.34 -2.21
C LEU A 72 1.31 6.55 -2.77
N LEU A 73 1.05 5.54 -3.61
CA LEU A 73 2.13 4.78 -4.25
C LEU A 73 3.02 5.68 -5.09
N TYR A 74 2.43 6.52 -5.93
CA TYR A 74 3.20 7.43 -6.80
C TYR A 74 4.01 8.44 -6.01
N ALA A 75 3.41 9.06 -4.97
CA ALA A 75 4.14 9.95 -4.06
C ALA A 75 5.33 9.24 -3.40
N THR A 76 5.13 7.99 -2.97
CA THR A 76 6.16 7.18 -2.34
C THR A 76 7.30 6.85 -3.31
N LEU A 77 6.98 6.40 -4.53
CA LEU A 77 7.97 6.06 -5.55
C LEU A 77 8.77 7.30 -5.98
N ALA A 78 8.11 8.43 -6.24
CA ALA A 78 8.78 9.69 -6.55
C ALA A 78 9.72 10.13 -5.42
N MET A 79 9.24 10.16 -4.19
CA MET A 79 10.03 10.56 -3.02
C MET A 79 11.20 9.60 -2.76
N ARG A 80 11.06 8.32 -3.13
CA ARG A 80 12.12 7.32 -3.05
C ARG A 80 13.15 7.43 -4.19
N GLY A 81 12.86 8.21 -5.24
CA GLY A 81 13.76 8.48 -6.35
C GLY A 81 13.57 7.58 -7.57
N TYR A 82 12.43 6.91 -7.71
CA TYR A 82 12.12 6.13 -8.92
C TYR A 82 11.84 7.03 -10.14
N PHE A 83 11.38 8.24 -9.90
CA PHE A 83 11.16 9.28 -10.91
C PHE A 83 11.08 10.65 -10.24
N GLU A 84 11.12 11.71 -11.04
CA GLU A 84 11.14 13.08 -10.55
C GLU A 84 9.83 13.49 -9.87
N MET A 85 9.91 14.18 -8.73
CA MET A 85 8.76 14.66 -7.97
C MET A 85 7.81 15.54 -8.79
N GLY A 86 8.35 16.29 -9.77
CA GLY A 86 7.56 17.14 -10.66
C GLY A 86 6.53 16.40 -11.49
N GLU A 87 6.76 15.11 -11.77
CA GLU A 87 5.83 14.26 -12.54
C GLU A 87 4.50 14.04 -11.81
N LEU A 88 4.47 14.13 -10.47
CA LEU A 88 3.24 14.01 -9.68
C LEU A 88 2.16 15.03 -10.11
N ALA A 89 2.57 16.14 -10.72
CA ALA A 89 1.65 17.12 -11.28
C ALA A 89 0.80 16.59 -12.46
N ARG A 90 1.17 15.45 -13.00
CA ARG A 90 0.53 14.81 -14.17
C ARG A 90 -0.44 13.70 -13.78
N PHE A 91 -0.69 13.48 -12.49
CA PHE A 91 -1.64 12.47 -12.02
C PHE A 91 -2.99 12.60 -12.74
N MET A 92 -3.47 11.48 -13.33
CA MET A 92 -4.72 11.37 -14.10
C MET A 92 -4.82 12.30 -15.33
N LYS A 93 -3.69 12.85 -15.82
CA LYS A 93 -3.68 13.61 -17.08
C LYS A 93 -3.37 12.69 -18.25
N VAL A 94 -4.27 12.67 -19.23
CA VAL A 94 -4.12 11.87 -20.45
C VAL A 94 -3.27 12.61 -21.48
N ASP A 95 -3.37 13.96 -21.53
CA ASP A 95 -2.73 14.79 -22.52
C ASP A 95 -1.57 15.60 -21.92
N GLY A 96 -0.50 15.69 -22.66
CA GLY A 96 0.69 16.48 -22.34
C GLY A 96 1.94 15.94 -23.05
N PRO A 97 3.01 16.75 -23.18
CA PRO A 97 4.24 16.27 -23.75
C PRO A 97 4.71 15.04 -22.98
N SER A 98 5.06 13.98 -23.72
CA SER A 98 5.66 12.77 -23.14
C SER A 98 6.85 13.20 -22.28
N THR A 99 6.95 12.66 -21.06
CA THR A 99 8.17 12.80 -20.28
C THR A 99 9.31 12.09 -20.97
N THR A 100 10.54 12.45 -20.69
CA THR A 100 11.74 11.75 -21.20
C THR A 100 11.71 10.24 -20.89
N LEU A 101 10.93 9.84 -19.85
CA LEU A 101 10.80 8.45 -19.39
C LEU A 101 9.46 7.79 -19.79
N GLY A 102 8.56 8.49 -20.50
CA GLY A 102 7.23 7.97 -20.84
C GLY A 102 6.31 7.67 -19.65
N ILE A 103 6.55 8.30 -18.49
CA ILE A 103 5.82 8.06 -17.24
C ILE A 103 4.36 8.45 -17.40
N LYS A 104 3.47 7.54 -16.98
CA LYS A 104 2.03 7.77 -16.88
C LYS A 104 1.59 7.50 -15.46
N LEU A 105 0.79 8.39 -14.88
CA LEU A 105 0.24 8.29 -13.53
C LEU A 105 -1.29 8.16 -13.57
N PRO A 106 -1.83 7.00 -14.03
CA PRO A 106 -3.27 6.78 -14.07
C PRO A 106 -3.88 6.72 -12.68
N GLY A 107 -5.20 6.81 -12.57
CA GLY A 107 -5.94 6.76 -11.31
C GLY A 107 -5.80 5.43 -10.55
N HIS A 108 -5.40 4.36 -11.26
CA HIS A 108 -5.05 3.05 -10.70
C HIS A 108 -3.72 2.60 -11.30
N PRO A 109 -2.86 1.85 -10.58
CA PRO A 109 -1.56 1.46 -11.10
C PRO A 109 -1.67 0.56 -12.33
N GLU A 110 -0.87 0.85 -13.35
CA GLU A 110 -0.68 -0.02 -14.51
C GLU A 110 0.75 -0.53 -14.54
N TYR A 111 0.92 -1.82 -14.75
CA TYR A 111 2.25 -2.45 -14.81
C TYR A 111 3.13 -1.76 -15.84
N ARG A 112 4.32 -1.37 -15.44
CA ARG A 112 5.30 -0.63 -16.25
C ARG A 112 4.91 0.79 -16.68
N SER A 113 3.79 1.34 -16.23
CA SER A 113 3.48 2.77 -16.48
C SER A 113 4.41 3.69 -15.68
N VAL A 114 4.89 3.17 -14.56
CA VAL A 114 5.82 3.84 -13.63
C VAL A 114 6.87 2.83 -13.17
N PRO A 115 8.16 3.20 -13.09
CA PRO A 115 9.18 2.35 -12.46
C PRO A 115 8.78 1.98 -11.02
N GLY A 116 8.89 0.69 -10.67
CA GLY A 116 8.51 0.19 -9.35
C GLY A 116 7.04 -0.24 -9.20
N VAL A 117 6.19 -0.09 -10.23
CA VAL A 117 4.83 -0.64 -10.23
C VAL A 117 4.85 -2.10 -10.70
N GLU A 118 4.47 -3.02 -9.82
CA GLU A 118 4.60 -4.47 -10.00
C GLU A 118 3.42 -5.14 -10.70
N ALA A 119 2.24 -4.52 -10.65
CA ALA A 119 1.02 -5.10 -11.20
C ALA A 119 0.02 -4.02 -11.61
N THR A 120 -0.79 -4.32 -12.61
CA THR A 120 -1.99 -3.55 -12.93
C THR A 120 -3.07 -3.94 -11.94
N THR A 121 -3.56 -2.98 -11.13
CA THR A 121 -4.57 -3.20 -10.12
C THR A 121 -5.66 -2.13 -10.17
N GLY A 122 -6.79 -2.40 -9.51
CA GLY A 122 -7.96 -1.50 -9.51
C GLY A 122 -9.23 -2.29 -9.26
N SER A 123 -9.42 -3.41 -9.97
CA SER A 123 -10.40 -4.43 -9.57
C SER A 123 -9.91 -5.10 -8.29
N LEU A 124 -10.66 -4.92 -7.20
CA LEU A 124 -10.25 -5.40 -5.87
C LEU A 124 -10.05 -6.92 -5.84
N GLY A 125 -9.07 -7.38 -5.06
CA GLY A 125 -8.67 -8.79 -4.92
C GLY A 125 -7.69 -9.28 -5.98
N GLN A 126 -7.60 -8.63 -7.15
CA GLN A 126 -6.71 -9.05 -8.25
C GLN A 126 -5.24 -8.97 -7.84
N GLY A 127 -4.83 -7.89 -7.17
CA GLY A 127 -3.46 -7.69 -6.72
C GLY A 127 -2.99 -8.77 -5.75
N VAL A 128 -3.89 -9.29 -4.92
CA VAL A 128 -3.61 -10.41 -4.00
C VAL A 128 -3.19 -11.65 -4.79
N SER A 129 -3.93 -11.98 -5.86
CA SER A 129 -3.62 -13.11 -6.74
C SER A 129 -2.29 -12.90 -7.50
N PHE A 130 -2.01 -11.68 -7.97
CA PHE A 130 -0.71 -11.34 -8.57
C PHE A 130 0.44 -11.51 -7.58
N ALA A 131 0.28 -11.07 -6.34
CA ALA A 131 1.30 -11.22 -5.30
C ALA A 131 1.60 -12.70 -5.00
N VAL A 132 0.57 -13.55 -4.95
CA VAL A 132 0.71 -15.01 -4.81
C VAL A 132 1.47 -15.60 -6.00
N GLY A 133 1.14 -15.20 -7.23
CA GLY A 133 1.83 -15.63 -8.44
C GLY A 133 3.31 -15.23 -8.44
N GLN A 134 3.63 -14.01 -8.03
CA GLN A 134 5.02 -13.56 -7.89
C GLN A 134 5.78 -14.32 -6.80
N ALA A 135 5.15 -14.56 -5.64
CA ALA A 135 5.78 -15.26 -4.54
C ALA A 135 6.13 -16.72 -4.88
N ILE A 136 5.23 -17.43 -5.57
CA ILE A 136 5.50 -18.80 -6.02
C ILE A 136 6.59 -18.81 -7.11
N SER A 137 6.59 -17.86 -8.04
CA SER A 137 7.62 -17.73 -9.08
C SER A 137 9.00 -17.54 -8.46
N ILE A 138 9.12 -16.65 -7.46
CA ILE A 138 10.35 -16.45 -6.72
C ILE A 138 10.79 -17.75 -6.01
N LYS A 139 9.87 -18.42 -5.32
CA LYS A 139 10.17 -19.66 -4.61
C LYS A 139 10.65 -20.78 -5.55
N LEU A 140 10.05 -20.89 -6.73
CA LEU A 140 10.49 -21.84 -7.76
C LEU A 140 11.88 -21.48 -8.34
N LYS A 141 12.15 -20.18 -8.54
CA LYS A 141 13.42 -19.73 -9.11
C LYS A 141 14.59 -19.89 -8.14
N TYR A 142 14.40 -19.50 -6.89
CA TYR A 142 15.49 -19.46 -5.91
C TYR A 142 15.62 -20.74 -5.07
N GLY A 143 14.58 -21.60 -5.06
CA GLY A 143 14.61 -22.89 -4.35
C GLY A 143 14.87 -22.72 -2.86
N GLU A 144 15.79 -23.54 -2.33
CA GLU A 144 16.18 -23.56 -0.92
C GLU A 144 17.30 -22.57 -0.56
N ARG A 145 17.60 -21.57 -1.38
CA ARG A 145 18.58 -20.54 -1.04
C ARG A 145 18.29 -19.96 0.33
N ALA A 146 19.36 -19.56 1.03
CA ALA A 146 19.23 -18.93 2.34
C ALA A 146 18.19 -17.81 2.29
N GLN A 147 17.21 -17.88 3.16
CA GLN A 147 16.01 -17.01 3.14
C GLN A 147 16.31 -15.50 3.17
N LYS A 148 17.48 -15.12 3.73
CA LYS A 148 17.92 -13.71 3.76
C LYS A 148 18.25 -13.17 2.37
N GLU A 149 18.58 -14.05 1.43
CA GLU A 149 19.00 -13.71 0.06
C GLU A 149 17.83 -13.80 -0.94
N THR A 150 16.76 -14.51 -0.57
CA THR A 150 15.60 -14.68 -1.46
C THR A 150 14.72 -13.43 -1.45
N PRO A 151 14.34 -12.90 -2.62
CA PRO A 151 13.37 -11.82 -2.71
C PRO A 151 12.03 -12.17 -2.05
N ARG A 152 11.39 -11.18 -1.46
CA ARG A 152 10.08 -11.31 -0.83
C ARG A 152 9.02 -10.52 -1.59
N VAL A 153 7.77 -10.89 -1.37
CA VAL A 153 6.62 -10.15 -1.89
C VAL A 153 5.83 -9.58 -0.72
N ILE A 154 5.51 -8.30 -0.79
CA ILE A 154 4.61 -7.63 0.12
C ILE A 154 3.40 -7.16 -0.69
N CYS A 155 2.20 -7.46 -0.20
CA CYS A 155 0.95 -7.06 -0.83
C CYS A 155 0.12 -6.23 0.14
N LEU A 156 -0.15 -4.97 -0.21
CA LEU A 156 -1.05 -4.11 0.56
C LEU A 156 -2.46 -4.16 -0.02
N MET A 157 -3.42 -4.46 0.84
CA MET A 157 -4.84 -4.46 0.54
C MET A 157 -5.63 -3.64 1.57
N SER A 158 -6.86 -3.27 1.26
CA SER A 158 -7.79 -2.65 2.20
C SER A 158 -8.66 -3.70 2.91
N ASP A 159 -9.24 -3.35 4.05
CA ASP A 159 -10.15 -4.24 4.78
C ASP A 159 -11.46 -4.49 4.01
N GLY A 160 -11.94 -3.53 3.23
CA GLY A 160 -13.08 -3.72 2.33
C GLY A 160 -12.81 -4.73 1.21
N GLU A 161 -11.57 -4.85 0.77
CA GLU A 161 -11.15 -5.81 -0.27
C GLU A 161 -11.29 -7.27 0.16
N LEU A 162 -11.32 -7.56 1.46
CA LEU A 162 -11.60 -8.90 1.99
C LEU A 162 -13.01 -9.41 1.69
N GLN A 163 -13.88 -8.60 1.12
CA GLN A 163 -15.21 -9.03 0.65
C GLN A 163 -15.16 -9.70 -0.72
N GLU A 164 -14.05 -9.59 -1.43
CA GLU A 164 -13.82 -10.29 -2.69
C GLU A 164 -13.48 -11.76 -2.44
N GLY A 165 -14.26 -12.70 -3.03
CA GLY A 165 -14.08 -14.13 -2.85
C GLY A 165 -12.68 -14.61 -3.26
N GLN A 166 -12.14 -14.05 -4.35
CA GLN A 166 -10.80 -14.41 -4.86
C GLN A 166 -9.65 -14.13 -3.86
N VAL A 167 -9.83 -13.21 -2.90
CA VAL A 167 -8.84 -12.98 -1.84
C VAL A 167 -8.69 -14.22 -0.98
N TRP A 168 -9.79 -14.84 -0.60
CA TRP A 168 -9.81 -16.07 0.21
C TRP A 168 -9.29 -17.28 -0.55
N GLU A 169 -9.57 -17.37 -1.84
CA GLU A 169 -8.98 -18.38 -2.72
C GLU A 169 -7.46 -18.23 -2.80
N ALA A 170 -6.98 -17.00 -2.95
CA ALA A 170 -5.55 -16.68 -2.98
C ALA A 170 -4.85 -17.03 -1.65
N PHE A 171 -5.49 -16.71 -0.51
CA PHE A 171 -4.98 -17.07 0.82
C PHE A 171 -4.86 -18.59 0.98
N ASN A 172 -5.91 -19.34 0.64
CA ASN A 172 -5.90 -20.80 0.69
C ASN A 172 -4.76 -21.39 -0.15
N PHE A 173 -4.59 -20.89 -1.38
CA PHE A 173 -3.50 -21.32 -2.24
C PHE A 173 -2.12 -20.98 -1.66
N ALA A 174 -1.94 -19.78 -1.13
CA ALA A 174 -0.68 -19.33 -0.55
C ALA A 174 -0.27 -20.18 0.67
N VAL A 175 -1.22 -20.50 1.55
CA VAL A 175 -1.01 -21.38 2.72
C VAL A 175 -0.66 -22.79 2.26
N ARG A 176 -1.45 -23.38 1.34
CA ARG A 176 -1.18 -24.71 0.80
C ARG A 176 0.21 -24.83 0.17
N ARG A 177 0.68 -23.78 -0.48
CA ARG A 177 2.01 -23.71 -1.11
C ARG A 177 3.11 -23.27 -0.15
N GLN A 178 2.77 -23.00 1.11
CA GLN A 178 3.71 -22.55 2.13
C GLN A 178 4.54 -21.35 1.66
N LEU A 179 3.87 -20.32 1.12
CA LEU A 179 4.55 -19.13 0.58
C LEU A 179 5.02 -18.21 1.71
N ASP A 180 6.01 -18.64 2.46
CA ASP A 180 6.61 -17.93 3.58
C ASP A 180 7.48 -16.73 3.17
N ASN A 181 7.68 -16.55 1.86
CA ASN A 181 8.24 -15.35 1.25
C ASN A 181 7.19 -14.28 0.91
N LEU A 182 5.92 -14.48 1.31
CA LEU A 182 4.80 -13.56 1.06
C LEU A 182 4.27 -12.99 2.37
N THR A 183 4.16 -11.66 2.42
CA THR A 183 3.54 -10.93 3.52
C THR A 183 2.38 -10.11 2.97
N PHE A 184 1.18 -10.38 3.46
CA PHE A 184 0.03 -9.51 3.21
C PHE A 184 -0.04 -8.43 4.29
N MET A 185 -0.42 -7.23 3.92
CA MET A 185 -0.71 -6.14 4.83
C MET A 185 -2.14 -5.65 4.58
N ILE A 186 -2.92 -5.51 5.63
CA ILE A 186 -4.31 -5.04 5.54
C ILE A 186 -4.39 -3.67 6.18
N ASP A 187 -4.72 -2.65 5.40
CA ASP A 187 -5.09 -1.34 5.91
C ASP A 187 -6.51 -1.41 6.48
N LYS A 188 -6.61 -1.66 7.81
CA LYS A 188 -7.87 -1.77 8.55
C LYS A 188 -8.34 -0.38 8.98
N ASN A 189 -8.72 0.44 8.01
CA ASN A 189 -9.20 1.80 8.24
C ASN A 189 -10.73 1.89 8.48
N ARG A 190 -11.46 0.77 8.31
CA ARG A 190 -12.89 0.60 8.61
C ARG A 190 -13.85 1.37 7.72
N ILE A 191 -13.38 1.96 6.62
CA ILE A 191 -14.21 2.69 5.67
C ILE A 191 -14.19 2.00 4.30
N GLN A 192 -15.38 1.88 3.70
CA GLN A 192 -15.57 1.33 2.37
C GLN A 192 -16.56 2.18 1.60
N ILE A 193 -16.09 2.82 0.51
CA ILE A 193 -16.92 3.73 -0.28
C ILE A 193 -17.58 4.77 0.64
N GLY A 194 -18.85 4.98 0.60
CA GLY A 194 -19.61 5.95 1.40
C GLY A 194 -20.05 5.45 2.79
N ASN A 195 -19.51 4.34 3.31
CA ASN A 195 -19.98 3.80 4.58
C ASN A 195 -18.85 3.11 5.39
N TYR A 196 -19.19 2.70 6.61
CA TYR A 196 -18.28 1.89 7.45
C TYR A 196 -18.37 0.41 7.05
N VAL A 197 -17.23 -0.27 7.02
CA VAL A 197 -17.14 -1.71 6.70
C VAL A 197 -18.09 -2.53 7.57
N SER A 198 -18.23 -2.19 8.85
CA SER A 198 -19.14 -2.89 9.79
C SER A 198 -20.62 -2.78 9.43
N GLN A 199 -21.02 -1.80 8.63
CA GLN A 199 -22.39 -1.60 8.16
C GLN A 199 -22.64 -2.26 6.80
N VAL A 200 -21.58 -2.45 6.01
CA VAL A 200 -21.67 -3.05 4.66
C VAL A 200 -21.52 -4.58 4.75
N SER A 201 -20.62 -5.07 5.60
CA SER A 201 -20.32 -6.49 5.73
C SER A 201 -19.94 -6.85 7.16
N SER A 202 -20.12 -8.12 7.51
CA SER A 202 -19.65 -8.65 8.78
C SER A 202 -18.12 -8.78 8.77
N SER A 203 -17.43 -7.72 9.21
CA SER A 203 -15.99 -7.78 9.51
C SER A 203 -15.69 -8.37 10.90
N ILE A 204 -16.73 -8.87 11.59
CA ILE A 204 -16.61 -9.45 12.92
C ILE A 204 -15.56 -10.58 12.89
N ARG A 205 -14.56 -10.47 13.80
CA ARG A 205 -13.50 -11.46 13.96
C ARG A 205 -12.66 -11.68 12.68
N MET A 206 -12.30 -10.61 11.98
CA MET A 206 -11.42 -10.66 10.80
C MET A 206 -10.17 -11.48 11.07
N GLU A 207 -9.48 -11.19 12.16
CA GLU A 207 -8.24 -11.83 12.56
C GLU A 207 -8.43 -13.36 12.74
N ALA A 208 -9.49 -13.76 13.44
CA ALA A 208 -9.82 -15.17 13.63
C ALA A 208 -10.17 -15.89 12.31
N LYS A 209 -10.77 -15.17 11.34
CA LYS A 209 -11.02 -15.75 10.00
C LYS A 209 -9.70 -15.97 9.26
N LEU A 210 -8.77 -15.01 9.32
CA LEU A 210 -7.45 -15.13 8.70
C LEU A 210 -6.65 -16.29 9.31
N GLU A 211 -6.67 -16.42 10.63
CA GLU A 211 -6.04 -17.55 11.35
C GLU A 211 -6.68 -18.89 10.97
N ALA A 212 -8.01 -18.97 10.85
CA ALA A 212 -8.72 -20.18 10.43
C ALA A 212 -8.38 -20.61 8.99
N PHE A 213 -7.95 -19.67 8.13
CA PHE A 213 -7.41 -19.97 6.80
C PHE A 213 -5.95 -20.47 6.85
N GLY A 214 -5.32 -20.52 8.04
CA GLY A 214 -3.96 -21.01 8.22
C GLY A 214 -2.87 -19.95 8.02
N LEU A 215 -3.22 -18.67 7.99
CA LEU A 215 -2.28 -17.57 7.92
C LEU A 215 -1.70 -17.25 9.31
N HIS A 216 -0.46 -16.81 9.37
CA HIS A 216 0.10 -16.24 10.60
C HIS A 216 -0.29 -14.76 10.69
N VAL A 217 -1.06 -14.40 11.71
CA VAL A 217 -1.62 -13.06 11.86
C VAL A 217 -0.84 -12.25 12.90
N LEU A 218 -0.45 -11.03 12.52
CA LEU A 218 0.10 -10.00 13.40
C LEU A 218 -0.84 -8.80 13.38
N GLU A 219 -1.12 -8.23 14.54
CA GLU A 219 -1.90 -6.98 14.65
C GLU A 219 -1.02 -5.85 15.15
N VAL A 220 -1.15 -4.67 14.53
CA VAL A 220 -0.39 -3.48 14.92
C VAL A 220 -1.22 -2.20 14.81
N GLU A 221 -0.82 -1.18 15.56
CA GLU A 221 -1.26 0.19 15.32
C GLU A 221 -0.60 0.70 14.05
N GLY A 222 -1.38 0.75 12.96
CA GLY A 222 -0.88 1.00 11.60
C GLY A 222 -0.42 2.45 11.36
N ASN A 223 -0.83 3.38 12.21
CA ASN A 223 -0.33 4.76 12.20
C ASN A 223 0.84 5.00 13.19
N ASP A 224 1.44 3.93 13.70
CA ASP A 224 2.70 3.95 14.43
C ASP A 224 3.80 3.32 13.56
N LEU A 225 4.62 4.18 12.95
CA LEU A 225 5.68 3.76 12.04
C LEU A 225 6.64 2.73 12.66
N THR A 226 6.97 2.89 13.95
CA THR A 226 7.87 1.98 14.66
C THR A 226 7.26 0.59 14.79
N LYS A 227 5.98 0.51 15.16
CA LYS A 227 5.27 -0.78 15.29
C LYS A 227 5.11 -1.48 13.92
N VAL A 228 4.81 -0.71 12.86
CA VAL A 228 4.72 -1.28 11.50
C VAL A 228 6.07 -1.85 11.05
N ARG A 229 7.17 -1.14 11.27
CA ARG A 229 8.52 -1.63 10.98
C ARG A 229 8.85 -2.91 11.76
N GLN A 230 8.57 -2.94 13.06
CA GLN A 230 8.77 -4.12 13.89
C GLN A 230 7.95 -5.33 13.40
N ALA A 231 6.71 -5.10 12.95
CA ALA A 231 5.89 -6.16 12.40
C ALA A 231 6.44 -6.70 11.06
N LEU A 232 6.95 -5.83 10.19
CA LEU A 232 7.63 -6.25 8.95
C LEU A 232 8.88 -7.10 9.25
N MET A 233 9.68 -6.74 10.26
CA MET A 233 10.81 -7.54 10.71
C MET A 233 10.37 -8.92 11.20
N LYS A 234 9.35 -8.99 12.07
CA LYS A 234 8.78 -10.25 12.58
C LYS A 234 8.23 -11.12 11.45
N ALA A 235 7.52 -10.52 10.47
CA ALA A 235 6.96 -11.24 9.34
C ALA A 235 8.04 -11.96 8.49
N ARG A 236 9.28 -11.45 8.50
CA ARG A 236 10.41 -12.11 7.82
C ARG A 236 10.84 -13.42 8.48
N GLU A 237 10.50 -13.62 9.73
CA GLU A 237 10.87 -14.81 10.52
C GLU A 237 9.78 -15.88 10.51
N VAL A 238 8.56 -15.52 10.10
CA VAL A 238 7.40 -16.43 10.07
C VAL A 238 7.63 -17.55 9.06
N ARG A 239 7.40 -18.80 9.50
CA ARG A 239 7.51 -20.03 8.70
C ARG A 239 6.51 -21.06 9.18
N PRO A 240 6.07 -22.01 8.34
CA PRO A 240 6.26 -22.09 6.88
C PRO A 240 5.14 -21.39 6.08
N VAL A 241 4.25 -20.65 6.74
CA VAL A 241 3.05 -20.08 6.12
C VAL A 241 3.22 -18.59 5.82
N PRO A 242 2.42 -18.01 4.93
CA PRO A 242 2.41 -16.57 4.71
C PRO A 242 1.99 -15.82 5.98
N CYS A 243 2.55 -14.61 6.17
CA CYS A 243 2.19 -13.70 7.24
C CYS A 243 1.16 -12.67 6.76
N VAL A 244 0.19 -12.33 7.62
CA VAL A 244 -0.71 -11.20 7.44
C VAL A 244 -0.49 -10.21 8.58
N ILE A 245 -0.19 -8.95 8.24
CA ILE A 245 -0.11 -7.84 9.19
C ILE A 245 -1.39 -7.02 9.09
N VAL A 246 -2.23 -7.07 10.10
CA VAL A 246 -3.44 -6.24 10.20
C VAL A 246 -3.04 -4.91 10.83
N CYS A 247 -2.98 -3.87 10.01
CA CYS A 247 -2.63 -2.52 10.41
C CYS A 247 -3.90 -1.75 10.78
N LYS A 248 -4.13 -1.53 12.07
CA LYS A 248 -5.24 -0.68 12.55
C LYS A 248 -4.90 0.78 12.28
N THR A 249 -5.61 1.39 11.36
CA THR A 249 -5.36 2.75 10.89
C THR A 249 -6.59 3.64 11.05
N THR A 250 -6.38 4.91 10.79
CA THR A 250 -7.44 5.94 10.75
C THR A 250 -7.58 6.43 9.32
N ALA A 251 -8.75 6.23 8.71
CA ALA A 251 -9.05 6.81 7.40
C ALA A 251 -8.93 8.33 7.45
N GLY A 252 -8.28 8.96 6.46
CA GLY A 252 -8.08 10.41 6.45
C GLY A 252 -7.06 10.92 7.47
N LYS A 253 -6.16 10.05 7.96
CA LYS A 253 -5.18 10.34 9.03
C LYS A 253 -4.40 11.62 8.82
N GLY A 254 -4.30 12.41 9.89
CA GLY A 254 -3.55 13.67 9.93
C GLY A 254 -4.35 14.90 9.52
N VAL A 255 -5.62 14.73 9.07
CA VAL A 255 -6.52 15.83 8.72
C VAL A 255 -7.82 15.68 9.52
N THR A 256 -7.97 16.47 10.57
CA THR A 256 -9.02 16.29 11.59
C THR A 256 -10.45 16.24 11.04
N PHE A 257 -10.74 17.02 10.00
CA PHE A 257 -12.07 17.03 9.39
C PHE A 257 -12.30 15.90 8.38
N MET A 258 -11.27 15.10 8.06
CA MET A 258 -11.34 13.92 7.20
C MET A 258 -11.30 12.61 8.01
N GLU A 259 -10.71 12.62 9.20
CA GLU A 259 -10.50 11.40 10.00
C GLU A 259 -11.82 10.67 10.29
N ASN A 260 -11.84 9.37 9.96
CA ASN A 260 -12.96 8.44 10.18
C ASN A 260 -14.29 8.87 9.53
N LYS A 261 -14.25 9.61 8.44
CA LYS A 261 -15.44 10.08 7.73
C LYS A 261 -15.54 9.42 6.36
N PRO A 262 -16.56 8.57 6.13
CA PRO A 262 -16.74 7.84 4.86
C PRO A 262 -16.84 8.74 3.64
N GLU A 263 -17.43 9.93 3.76
CA GLU A 263 -17.57 10.88 2.65
C GLU A 263 -16.24 11.32 2.04
N TRP A 264 -15.11 11.11 2.74
CA TRP A 264 -13.78 11.43 2.24
C TRP A 264 -13.11 10.26 1.51
N HIS A 265 -13.81 9.15 1.29
CA HIS A 265 -13.25 8.02 0.57
C HIS A 265 -12.74 8.44 -0.82
N ASP A 266 -13.59 9.13 -1.59
CA ASP A 266 -13.32 9.61 -2.96
C ASP A 266 -13.66 11.09 -3.18
N LYS A 267 -14.00 11.82 -2.11
CA LYS A 267 -14.27 13.26 -2.19
C LYS A 267 -12.97 14.03 -2.43
N VAL A 268 -12.96 14.83 -3.50
CA VAL A 268 -11.88 15.77 -3.78
C VAL A 268 -11.99 16.99 -2.88
N PRO A 269 -10.96 17.38 -2.12
CA PRO A 269 -11.01 18.59 -1.32
C PRO A 269 -11.06 19.84 -2.21
N ASN A 270 -11.92 20.78 -1.87
CA ASN A 270 -11.92 22.11 -2.49
C ASN A 270 -10.69 22.91 -2.04
N ARG A 271 -10.49 24.09 -2.60
CA ARG A 271 -9.31 24.91 -2.32
C ARG A 271 -9.14 25.24 -0.82
N GLN A 272 -10.22 25.60 -0.13
CA GLN A 272 -10.16 25.94 1.31
C GLN A 272 -9.90 24.70 2.16
N GLU A 273 -10.56 23.58 1.86
CA GLU A 273 -10.33 22.29 2.51
C GLU A 273 -8.88 21.85 2.31
N MET A 274 -8.34 22.02 1.10
CA MET A 274 -6.95 21.67 0.78
C MET A 274 -5.95 22.53 1.56
N GLU A 275 -6.11 23.86 1.57
CA GLU A 275 -5.24 24.79 2.30
C GLU A 275 -5.25 24.46 3.81
N ARG A 276 -6.44 24.21 4.39
CA ARG A 276 -6.59 23.79 5.78
C ARG A 276 -5.89 22.47 6.07
N ALA A 277 -6.07 21.46 5.21
CA ALA A 277 -5.44 20.14 5.39
C ALA A 277 -3.91 20.23 5.38
N LEU A 278 -3.35 21.00 4.46
CA LEU A 278 -1.88 21.21 4.40
C LEU A 278 -1.35 21.89 5.67
N VAL A 279 -2.08 22.87 6.24
CA VAL A 279 -1.70 23.51 7.50
C VAL A 279 -1.71 22.50 8.67
N GLU A 280 -2.71 21.62 8.73
CA GLU A 280 -2.78 20.57 9.77
C GLU A 280 -1.58 19.61 9.64
N LEU A 281 -1.23 19.18 8.44
CA LEU A 281 -0.12 18.23 8.19
C LEU A 281 1.28 18.83 8.39
N THR A 282 1.43 20.15 8.47
CA THR A 282 2.71 20.81 8.76
C THR A 282 2.96 21.00 10.26
N LYS A 283 1.94 20.89 11.11
CA LYS A 283 2.03 21.14 12.56
C LYS A 283 2.43 19.91 13.37
N ILE A 284 2.49 18.76 12.75
CA ILE A 284 2.79 17.44 13.36
C ILE A 284 4.23 17.03 12.90
#